data_734de68568bdd033f6b31f89b397f2b2
#
_entry.id   734de68568bdd033f6b31f89b397f2b2
#
_cell.length_a   1.000
_cell.length_b   1.000
_cell.length_c   1.000
_cell.angle_alpha   90.00
_cell.angle_beta   90.00
_cell.angle_gamma   90.00
#
_symmetry.space_group_name_H-M   'P 1'
#
loop_
_entity.id
_entity.type
_entity.pdbx_description
1 polymer ?
#
loop_
_entity_poly.entity_id
_entity_poly.type
_entity_poly.pdbx_seq_one_letter_code
_entity_poly.pdbx_strand_id
1 'polypeptide(L)'
;LNLPVGRLELMTGIRERRFWSRSVRPSQPSIASCRHALAAAELDPSEVGLLVHGSVCRDFLEPATACGVHHALGLPPACMIYDLSNACLGILNGMLNAAVMIESGAIRAALVVGSELGRGLVETTIAALNRDQSLTRKSIKDSFASLTIGSASCAVLLVRRDLSRSHTRLVNGVVRANTRWHALCQSDHDLAGADFQPLMATDSTELLTQGVQTGVDTFGDFLAATGWTRESIDRTVCHQVGVAHRKLMLDSLGLPVERDQATFAWLGNTGSAALPITAARAAEEGGLKPGERVALLGIGSGINCVMLACEWGATAVRGGNG
;
A
#
# COMPACT_ATOMS: atom_id res chain seq x y z
N LEU A 1 26.43 10.46 14.64
CA LEU A 1 26.66 9.09 14.16
C LEU A 1 27.75 8.99 13.08
N ASN A 2 28.14 10.11 12.47
CA ASN A 2 29.15 10.18 11.42
C ASN A 2 28.95 9.13 10.31
N LEU A 3 27.70 8.92 9.88
CA LEU A 3 27.41 8.05 8.76
C LEU A 3 27.84 8.73 7.46
N PRO A 4 28.52 8.03 6.55
CA PRO A 4 28.85 8.58 5.25
C PRO A 4 27.59 9.03 4.48
N VAL A 5 27.70 10.10 3.70
CA VAL A 5 26.66 10.51 2.75
C VAL A 5 26.35 9.34 1.80
N GLY A 6 25.06 9.12 1.49
CA GLY A 6 24.60 8.01 0.66
C GLY A 6 24.46 6.66 1.37
N ARG A 7 24.75 6.58 2.68
CA ARG A 7 24.66 5.31 3.43
C ARG A 7 23.26 4.71 3.40
N LEU A 8 22.21 5.52 3.52
CA LEU A 8 20.82 5.05 3.46
C LEU A 8 20.48 4.50 2.08
N GLU A 9 20.88 5.21 1.02
CA GLU A 9 20.69 4.75 -0.36
C GLU A 9 21.38 3.40 -0.60
N LEU A 10 22.64 3.27 -0.18
CA LEU A 10 23.41 2.03 -0.32
C LEU A 10 22.70 0.82 0.36
N MET A 11 22.07 1.05 1.52
CA MET A 11 21.42 -0.03 2.28
C MET A 11 20.02 -0.37 1.76
N THR A 12 19.30 0.61 1.26
CA THR A 12 17.87 0.46 0.92
C THR A 12 17.59 0.45 -0.57
N GLY A 13 18.49 1.00 -1.39
CA GLY A 13 18.25 1.29 -2.79
C GLY A 13 17.32 2.50 -3.01
N ILE A 14 16.92 3.21 -1.94
CA ILE A 14 16.04 4.37 -2.02
C ILE A 14 16.91 5.62 -2.25
N ARG A 15 16.76 6.23 -3.42
CA ARG A 15 17.49 7.45 -3.81
C ARG A 15 16.77 8.70 -3.38
N GLU A 16 15.43 8.70 -3.50
CA GLU A 16 14.59 9.83 -3.13
C GLU A 16 13.25 9.38 -2.56
N ARG A 17 12.57 10.30 -1.93
CA ARG A 17 11.20 10.13 -1.44
C ARG A 17 10.45 11.41 -1.69
N ARG A 18 9.13 11.31 -1.84
CA ARG A 18 8.25 12.43 -2.09
C ARG A 18 7.38 12.72 -0.89
N PHE A 19 7.11 13.98 -0.64
CA PHE A 19 6.27 14.41 0.47
C PHE A 19 5.39 15.58 0.06
N TRP A 20 4.14 15.53 0.46
CA TRP A 20 3.28 16.73 0.39
C TRP A 20 3.72 17.77 1.41
N SER A 21 3.19 19.02 1.24
CA SER A 21 3.37 20.07 2.24
C SER A 21 2.72 19.68 3.58
N ARG A 22 3.17 20.31 4.67
CA ARG A 22 2.70 19.99 6.03
C ARG A 22 1.21 20.27 6.23
N SER A 23 0.61 21.17 5.42
CA SER A 23 -0.81 21.52 5.51
C SER A 23 -1.74 20.56 4.82
N VAL A 24 -1.21 19.60 4.02
CA VAL A 24 -2.02 18.62 3.30
C VAL A 24 -2.52 17.56 4.26
N ARG A 25 -3.83 17.28 4.18
CA ARG A 25 -4.49 16.19 4.92
C ARG A 25 -4.71 14.98 4.01
N PRO A 26 -4.75 13.75 4.54
CA PRO A 26 -4.98 12.52 3.78
C PRO A 26 -6.19 12.54 2.84
N SER A 27 -7.30 13.19 3.22
CA SER A 27 -8.48 13.32 2.36
C SER A 27 -8.20 14.03 1.04
N GLN A 28 -7.33 15.05 1.02
CA GLN A 28 -7.09 15.88 -0.16
C GLN A 28 -6.48 15.07 -1.33
N PRO A 29 -5.33 14.37 -1.18
CA PRO A 29 -4.83 13.50 -2.23
C PRO A 29 -5.74 12.29 -2.50
N SER A 30 -6.50 11.80 -1.50
CA SER A 30 -7.49 10.74 -1.71
C SER A 30 -8.60 11.19 -2.67
N ILE A 31 -9.13 12.40 -2.52
CA ILE A 31 -10.13 12.99 -3.42
C ILE A 31 -9.58 13.05 -4.86
N ALA A 32 -8.35 13.52 -5.03
CA ALA A 32 -7.72 13.62 -6.35
C ALA A 32 -7.56 12.22 -6.97
N SER A 33 -7.04 11.25 -6.22
CA SER A 33 -6.86 9.87 -6.69
C SER A 33 -8.19 9.21 -7.07
N CYS A 34 -9.25 9.40 -6.28
CA CYS A 34 -10.59 8.89 -6.60
C CYS A 34 -11.16 9.53 -7.88
N ARG A 35 -11.01 10.85 -8.06
CA ARG A 35 -11.42 11.52 -9.29
C ARG A 35 -10.69 10.98 -10.52
N HIS A 36 -9.39 10.70 -10.39
CA HIS A 36 -8.60 10.09 -11.45
C HIS A 36 -9.09 8.68 -11.77
N ALA A 37 -9.38 7.85 -10.76
CA ALA A 37 -9.89 6.49 -10.96
C ALA A 37 -11.28 6.48 -11.65
N LEU A 38 -12.21 7.33 -11.20
CA LEU A 38 -13.53 7.48 -11.83
C LEU A 38 -13.41 7.95 -13.28
N ALA A 39 -12.57 8.96 -13.53
CA ALA A 39 -12.35 9.48 -14.87
C ALA A 39 -11.65 8.49 -15.80
N ALA A 40 -10.72 7.67 -15.27
CA ALA A 40 -10.04 6.63 -16.04
C ALA A 40 -11.01 5.51 -16.49
N ALA A 41 -11.96 5.17 -15.61
CA ALA A 41 -12.98 4.16 -15.89
C ALA A 41 -14.21 4.73 -16.63
N GLU A 42 -14.31 6.06 -16.78
CA GLU A 42 -15.50 6.75 -17.27
C GLU A 42 -16.78 6.29 -16.53
N LEU A 43 -16.67 6.13 -15.22
CA LEU A 43 -17.76 5.67 -14.36
C LEU A 43 -18.45 6.86 -13.69
N ASP A 44 -19.79 6.86 -13.75
CA ASP A 44 -20.59 7.85 -13.02
C ASP A 44 -20.44 7.62 -11.49
N PRO A 45 -20.15 8.65 -10.70
CA PRO A 45 -20.07 8.54 -9.25
C PRO A 45 -21.32 7.94 -8.58
N SER A 46 -22.51 8.08 -9.19
CA SER A 46 -23.76 7.50 -8.69
C SER A 46 -23.79 5.96 -8.64
N GLU A 47 -22.91 5.30 -9.40
CA GLU A 47 -22.77 3.84 -9.37
C GLU A 47 -21.98 3.32 -8.17
N VAL A 48 -21.26 4.19 -7.44
CA VAL A 48 -20.39 3.80 -6.33
C VAL A 48 -21.22 3.50 -5.10
N GLY A 49 -21.24 2.25 -4.70
CA GLY A 49 -21.94 1.75 -3.51
C GLY A 49 -21.06 1.56 -2.28
N LEU A 50 -19.72 1.69 -2.44
CA LEU A 50 -18.77 1.59 -1.33
C LEU A 50 -17.58 2.51 -1.56
N LEU A 51 -17.18 3.25 -0.51
CA LEU A 51 -15.91 3.98 -0.43
C LEU A 51 -15.16 3.55 0.83
N VAL A 52 -13.96 2.99 0.65
CA VAL A 52 -13.05 2.64 1.74
C VAL A 52 -11.81 3.52 1.69
N HIS A 53 -11.48 4.18 2.80
CA HIS A 53 -10.19 4.84 2.98
C HIS A 53 -9.24 3.89 3.72
N GLY A 54 -8.39 3.17 2.99
CA GLY A 54 -7.51 2.11 3.50
C GLY A 54 -6.09 2.64 3.75
N SER A 55 -5.88 3.36 4.86
CA SER A 55 -4.62 4.02 5.17
C SER A 55 -4.31 4.01 6.66
N VAL A 56 -3.04 4.13 7.03
CA VAL A 56 -2.63 4.42 8.41
C VAL A 56 -2.91 5.89 8.73
N CYS A 57 -2.61 6.78 7.79
CA CYS A 57 -2.87 8.21 7.93
C CYS A 57 -4.36 8.53 7.78
N ARG A 58 -4.88 9.39 8.64
CA ARG A 58 -6.27 9.85 8.63
C ARG A 58 -6.34 11.34 8.95
N ASP A 59 -7.44 11.99 8.55
CA ASP A 59 -7.66 13.41 8.86
C ASP A 59 -7.91 13.64 10.35
N PHE A 60 -8.72 12.75 10.94
CA PHE A 60 -9.17 12.78 12.32
C PHE A 60 -9.39 11.37 12.85
N LEU A 61 -9.48 11.17 14.15
CA LEU A 61 -9.98 9.93 14.75
C LEU A 61 -11.46 9.74 14.43
N GLU A 62 -12.23 10.83 14.46
CA GLU A 62 -13.62 10.93 14.01
C GLU A 62 -13.93 12.33 13.47
N PRO A 63 -14.75 12.48 12.42
CA PRO A 63 -15.30 11.38 11.62
C PRO A 63 -14.24 10.66 10.78
N ALA A 64 -14.64 9.53 10.16
CA ALA A 64 -13.79 8.82 9.20
C ALA A 64 -13.31 9.77 8.07
N THR A 65 -12.07 9.60 7.61
CA THR A 65 -11.52 10.36 6.47
C THR A 65 -12.38 10.16 5.21
N ALA A 66 -12.95 8.96 5.06
CA ALA A 66 -13.87 8.62 3.98
C ALA A 66 -15.09 9.57 3.91
N CYS A 67 -15.54 10.18 5.03
CA CYS A 67 -16.66 11.15 5.02
C CYS A 67 -16.33 12.38 4.18
N GLY A 68 -15.14 12.97 4.36
CA GLY A 68 -14.69 14.12 3.58
C GLY A 68 -14.51 13.80 2.10
N VAL A 69 -13.98 12.60 1.81
CA VAL A 69 -13.79 12.11 0.43
C VAL A 69 -15.15 11.90 -0.25
N HIS A 70 -16.09 11.22 0.42
CA HIS A 70 -17.45 10.99 -0.06
C HIS A 70 -18.15 12.29 -0.44
N HIS A 71 -18.16 13.25 0.48
CA HIS A 71 -18.77 14.57 0.26
C HIS A 71 -18.18 15.30 -0.95
N ALA A 72 -16.85 15.34 -1.04
CA ALA A 72 -16.14 16.05 -2.12
C ALA A 72 -16.30 15.40 -3.50
N LEU A 73 -16.61 14.11 -3.55
CA LEU A 73 -16.90 13.37 -4.78
C LEU A 73 -18.38 13.40 -5.18
N GLY A 74 -19.27 13.85 -4.29
CA GLY A 74 -20.72 13.85 -4.52
C GLY A 74 -21.28 12.43 -4.67
N LEU A 75 -20.76 11.47 -3.90
CA LEU A 75 -21.25 10.09 -3.94
C LEU A 75 -22.67 9.97 -3.38
N PRO A 76 -23.47 8.97 -3.80
CA PRO A 76 -24.85 8.86 -3.38
C PRO A 76 -24.97 8.56 -1.87
N PRO A 77 -26.05 9.03 -1.20
CA PRO A 77 -26.26 8.76 0.24
C PRO A 77 -26.31 7.27 0.60
N ALA A 78 -26.62 6.40 -0.33
CA ALA A 78 -26.62 4.96 -0.15
C ALA A 78 -25.23 4.32 -0.22
N CYS A 79 -24.19 5.10 -0.57
CA CYS A 79 -22.81 4.62 -0.58
C CYS A 79 -22.34 4.36 0.86
N MET A 80 -21.96 3.12 1.17
CA MET A 80 -21.33 2.76 2.44
C MET A 80 -19.94 3.37 2.51
N ILE A 81 -19.55 3.94 3.67
CA ILE A 81 -18.24 4.57 3.85
C ILE A 81 -17.61 4.18 5.18
N TYR A 82 -16.30 3.93 5.19
CA TYR A 82 -15.51 3.72 6.42
C TYR A 82 -14.01 3.86 6.14
N ASP A 83 -13.25 4.11 7.22
CA ASP A 83 -11.79 3.98 7.23
C ASP A 83 -11.40 2.56 7.63
N LEU A 84 -10.37 2.01 6.97
CA LEU A 84 -9.80 0.69 7.25
C LEU A 84 -8.31 0.83 7.57
N SER A 85 -7.93 0.44 8.77
CA SER A 85 -6.53 0.45 9.19
C SER A 85 -6.00 -0.98 9.30
N ASN A 86 -5.02 -1.33 8.45
CA ASN A 86 -4.25 -2.56 8.55
C ASN A 86 -2.83 -2.35 7.98
N ALA A 87 -2.12 -1.40 8.58
CA ALA A 87 -0.76 -1.04 8.17
C ALA A 87 -0.65 -0.89 6.63
N CYS A 88 0.35 -1.50 6.01
CA CYS A 88 0.59 -1.42 4.57
C CYS A 88 -0.46 -2.16 3.70
N LEU A 89 -1.45 -2.79 4.30
CA LEU A 89 -2.43 -3.63 3.60
C LEU A 89 -3.83 -3.03 3.50
N GLY A 90 -4.03 -1.80 4.02
CA GLY A 90 -5.36 -1.19 4.06
C GLY A 90 -6.08 -1.21 2.72
N ILE A 91 -5.42 -0.81 1.64
CA ILE A 91 -6.03 -0.82 0.29
C ILE A 91 -6.32 -2.26 -0.17
N LEU A 92 -5.38 -3.20 0.00
CA LEU A 92 -5.60 -4.59 -0.45
C LEU A 92 -6.74 -5.27 0.31
N ASN A 93 -6.88 -5.03 1.62
CA ASN A 93 -8.02 -5.51 2.39
C ASN A 93 -9.33 -4.86 1.92
N GLY A 94 -9.31 -3.56 1.64
CA GLY A 94 -10.46 -2.85 1.07
C GLY A 94 -10.87 -3.42 -0.28
N MET A 95 -9.91 -3.80 -1.13
CA MET A 95 -10.18 -4.47 -2.41
C MET A 95 -10.88 -5.82 -2.22
N LEU A 96 -10.44 -6.63 -1.24
CA LEU A 96 -11.10 -7.91 -0.93
C LEU A 96 -12.54 -7.69 -0.42
N ASN A 97 -12.74 -6.74 0.50
CA ASN A 97 -14.07 -6.42 1.00
C ASN A 97 -15.00 -5.97 -0.15
N ALA A 98 -14.50 -5.08 -1.00
CA ALA A 98 -15.23 -4.61 -2.18
C ALA A 98 -15.56 -5.75 -3.14
N ALA A 99 -14.61 -6.63 -3.43
CA ALA A 99 -14.83 -7.78 -4.31
C ALA A 99 -15.94 -8.70 -3.79
N VAL A 100 -15.93 -9.04 -2.50
CA VAL A 100 -17.00 -9.87 -1.88
C VAL A 100 -18.36 -9.18 -1.99
N MET A 101 -18.45 -7.88 -1.74
CA MET A 101 -19.71 -7.13 -1.85
C MET A 101 -20.20 -7.03 -3.28
N ILE A 102 -19.31 -6.91 -4.26
CA ILE A 102 -19.66 -6.91 -5.69
C ILE A 102 -20.14 -8.30 -6.12
N GLU A 103 -19.41 -9.36 -5.77
CA GLU A 103 -19.78 -10.74 -6.12
C GLU A 103 -21.11 -11.18 -5.46
N SER A 104 -21.39 -10.71 -4.24
CA SER A 104 -22.69 -10.95 -3.58
C SER A 104 -23.85 -10.16 -4.18
N GLY A 105 -23.58 -9.22 -5.09
CA GLY A 105 -24.59 -8.33 -5.68
C GLY A 105 -25.06 -7.19 -4.77
N ALA A 106 -24.42 -6.99 -3.61
CA ALA A 106 -24.78 -5.92 -2.68
C ALA A 106 -24.47 -4.51 -3.25
N ILE A 107 -23.41 -4.41 -4.04
CA ILE A 107 -22.99 -3.16 -4.71
C ILE A 107 -22.55 -3.43 -6.15
N ARG A 108 -22.53 -2.38 -6.97
CA ARG A 108 -22.07 -2.48 -8.38
C ARG A 108 -20.64 -1.99 -8.58
N ALA A 109 -20.22 -1.01 -7.79
CA ALA A 109 -18.89 -0.43 -7.86
C ALA A 109 -18.40 0.00 -6.47
N ALA A 110 -17.08 -0.02 -6.28
CA ALA A 110 -16.42 0.39 -5.06
C ALA A 110 -15.14 1.19 -5.36
N LEU A 111 -14.95 2.29 -4.64
CA LEU A 111 -13.69 3.01 -4.56
C LEU A 111 -12.92 2.57 -3.30
N VAL A 112 -11.69 2.16 -3.48
CA VAL A 112 -10.76 1.88 -2.38
C VAL A 112 -9.56 2.79 -2.56
N VAL A 113 -9.32 3.69 -1.61
CA VAL A 113 -8.27 4.70 -1.70
C VAL A 113 -7.45 4.74 -0.42
N GLY A 114 -6.17 5.06 -0.53
CA GLY A 114 -5.31 5.32 0.62
C GLY A 114 -4.31 6.41 0.31
N SER A 115 -4.05 7.25 1.32
CA SER A 115 -3.10 8.36 1.23
C SER A 115 -2.20 8.35 2.45
N GLU A 116 -0.92 8.07 2.21
CA GLU A 116 0.08 8.02 3.27
C GLU A 116 0.94 9.29 3.26
N LEU A 117 1.00 9.97 4.39
CA LEU A 117 1.71 11.21 4.60
C LEU A 117 2.94 10.96 5.47
N GLY A 118 4.05 10.56 4.87
CA GLY A 118 5.27 10.16 5.57
C GLY A 118 6.09 11.32 6.16
N ARG A 119 5.82 12.58 5.79
CA ARG A 119 6.65 13.73 6.21
C ARG A 119 6.76 13.85 7.72
N GLY A 120 5.64 13.82 8.43
CA GLY A 120 5.62 13.98 9.90
C GLY A 120 6.50 12.94 10.60
N LEU A 121 6.33 11.66 10.26
CA LEU A 121 7.11 10.57 10.82
C LEU A 121 8.62 10.73 10.54
N VAL A 122 8.98 11.04 9.30
CA VAL A 122 10.40 11.20 8.91
C VAL A 122 11.05 12.39 9.62
N GLU A 123 10.38 13.56 9.63
CA GLU A 123 10.92 14.78 10.27
C GLU A 123 11.03 14.61 11.78
N THR A 124 10.04 14.01 12.45
CA THR A 124 10.10 13.72 13.87
C THR A 124 11.21 12.73 14.22
N THR A 125 11.36 11.67 13.41
CA THR A 125 12.45 10.71 13.58
C THR A 125 13.81 11.38 13.43
N ILE A 126 14.02 12.22 12.41
CA ILE A 126 15.27 12.97 12.21
C ILE A 126 15.53 13.90 13.41
N ALA A 127 14.50 14.62 13.87
CA ALA A 127 14.62 15.53 15.02
C ALA A 127 14.99 14.77 16.31
N ALA A 128 14.36 13.61 16.57
CA ALA A 128 14.67 12.75 17.71
C ALA A 128 16.11 12.24 17.65
N LEU A 129 16.54 11.73 16.49
CA LEU A 129 17.90 11.23 16.28
C LEU A 129 18.97 12.32 16.44
N ASN A 130 18.68 13.56 16.03
CA ASN A 130 19.61 14.68 16.18
C ASN A 130 19.69 15.22 17.62
N ARG A 131 18.63 15.06 18.41
CA ARG A 131 18.58 15.54 19.79
C ARG A 131 19.37 14.65 20.75
N ASP A 132 19.37 13.35 20.53
CA ASP A 132 20.03 12.39 21.43
C ASP A 132 21.49 12.14 20.99
N GLN A 133 22.43 12.75 21.71
CA GLN A 133 23.87 12.62 21.46
C GLN A 133 24.46 11.28 21.97
N SER A 134 23.69 10.48 22.73
CA SER A 134 24.12 9.16 23.22
C SER A 134 23.92 8.03 22.20
N LEU A 135 23.24 8.29 21.10
CA LEU A 135 22.91 7.30 20.08
C LEU A 135 24.16 6.70 19.41
N THR A 136 24.07 5.40 19.20
CA THR A 136 25.06 4.59 18.51
C THR A 136 24.47 4.03 17.21
N ARG A 137 25.30 3.51 16.32
CA ARG A 137 24.84 2.79 15.12
C ARG A 137 23.94 1.58 15.45
N LYS A 138 24.08 1.00 16.64
CA LYS A 138 23.24 -0.12 17.08
C LYS A 138 21.87 0.38 17.57
N SER A 139 21.84 1.45 18.35
CA SER A 139 20.59 1.96 18.93
C SER A 139 19.64 2.61 17.93
N ILE A 140 20.14 3.07 16.76
CA ILE A 140 19.28 3.67 15.72
C ILE A 140 18.60 2.66 14.82
N LYS A 141 18.91 1.35 14.95
CA LYS A 141 18.35 0.33 14.05
C LYS A 141 16.83 0.33 14.02
N ASP A 142 16.19 0.50 15.16
CA ASP A 142 14.73 0.48 15.29
C ASP A 142 14.05 1.68 14.65
N SER A 143 14.78 2.80 14.48
CA SER A 143 14.31 4.00 13.79
C SER A 143 14.59 4.00 12.28
N PHE A 144 15.37 3.03 11.79
CA PHE A 144 15.84 3.03 10.41
C PHE A 144 14.69 2.92 9.40
N ALA A 145 13.71 2.06 9.70
CA ALA A 145 12.54 1.89 8.84
C ALA A 145 11.77 3.20 8.64
N SER A 146 11.64 4.04 9.68
CA SER A 146 10.99 5.35 9.60
C SER A 146 11.64 6.28 8.57
N LEU A 147 12.96 6.17 8.38
CA LEU A 147 13.70 6.98 7.42
C LEU A 147 13.48 6.55 5.96
N THR A 148 12.87 5.40 5.72
CA THR A 148 12.54 4.91 4.37
C THR A 148 11.16 5.34 3.88
N ILE A 149 10.35 5.90 4.77
CA ILE A 149 8.95 6.25 4.49
C ILE A 149 8.86 7.44 3.53
N GLY A 150 7.97 7.33 2.55
CA GLY A 150 7.57 8.39 1.62
C GLY A 150 6.07 8.67 1.70
N SER A 151 5.61 9.58 0.84
CA SER A 151 4.18 9.90 0.71
C SER A 151 3.66 9.51 -0.67
N ALA A 152 2.47 8.92 -0.71
CA ALA A 152 1.75 8.64 -1.93
C ALA A 152 0.25 8.52 -1.68
N SER A 153 -0.54 8.64 -2.75
CA SER A 153 -1.97 8.34 -2.76
C SER A 153 -2.31 7.51 -3.99
N CYS A 154 -3.13 6.49 -3.80
CA CYS A 154 -3.63 5.68 -4.90
C CYS A 154 -5.08 5.26 -4.62
N ALA A 155 -5.92 5.32 -5.66
CA ALA A 155 -7.27 4.78 -5.62
C ALA A 155 -7.39 3.63 -6.62
N VAL A 156 -8.10 2.59 -6.19
CA VAL A 156 -8.47 1.45 -7.02
C VAL A 156 -10.00 1.43 -7.13
N LEU A 157 -10.50 1.43 -8.36
CA LEU A 157 -11.92 1.27 -8.64
C LEU A 157 -12.18 -0.18 -9.02
N LEU A 158 -13.00 -0.85 -8.23
CA LEU A 158 -13.53 -2.19 -8.55
C LEU A 158 -14.98 -2.05 -9.00
N VAL A 159 -15.33 -2.78 -10.06
CA VAL A 159 -16.68 -2.73 -10.61
C VAL A 159 -17.18 -4.12 -10.95
N ARG A 160 -18.50 -4.29 -10.94
CA ARG A 160 -19.15 -5.49 -11.46
C ARG A 160 -18.80 -5.66 -12.95
N ARG A 161 -18.72 -6.89 -13.40
CA ARG A 161 -18.22 -7.25 -14.74
C ARG A 161 -18.90 -6.50 -15.89
N ASP A 162 -20.19 -6.23 -15.79
CA ASP A 162 -20.98 -5.51 -16.81
C ASP A 162 -20.60 -4.02 -16.94
N LEU A 163 -19.99 -3.44 -15.90
CA LEU A 163 -19.48 -2.07 -15.89
C LEU A 163 -18.01 -1.99 -16.29
N SER A 164 -17.28 -3.12 -16.32
CA SER A 164 -15.85 -3.13 -16.58
C SER A 164 -15.54 -2.89 -18.07
N ARG A 165 -14.71 -1.89 -18.34
CA ARG A 165 -14.16 -1.62 -19.66
C ARG A 165 -12.74 -2.17 -19.85
N SER A 166 -12.04 -2.40 -18.76
CA SER A 166 -10.64 -2.86 -18.78
C SER A 166 -10.51 -4.36 -18.98
N HIS A 167 -11.54 -5.14 -18.59
CA HIS A 167 -11.50 -6.60 -18.49
C HIS A 167 -10.39 -7.13 -17.54
N THR A 168 -9.78 -6.26 -16.73
CA THR A 168 -8.93 -6.70 -15.62
C THR A 168 -9.79 -7.35 -14.54
N ARG A 169 -9.37 -8.51 -14.08
CA ARG A 169 -10.15 -9.30 -13.12
C ARG A 169 -9.32 -9.57 -11.87
N LEU A 170 -9.87 -9.26 -10.71
CA LEU A 170 -9.41 -9.82 -9.44
C LEU A 170 -10.04 -11.22 -9.32
N VAL A 171 -9.22 -12.26 -9.52
CA VAL A 171 -9.73 -13.64 -9.62
C VAL A 171 -9.69 -14.39 -8.30
N ASN A 172 -8.77 -14.03 -7.41
CA ASN A 172 -8.68 -14.63 -6.08
C ASN A 172 -7.89 -13.73 -5.13
N GLY A 173 -8.02 -13.99 -3.82
CA GLY A 173 -7.22 -13.37 -2.79
C GLY A 173 -7.07 -14.29 -1.58
N VAL A 174 -5.88 -14.34 -1.01
CA VAL A 174 -5.58 -15.09 0.20
C VAL A 174 -5.03 -14.16 1.27
N VAL A 175 -5.32 -14.49 2.52
CA VAL A 175 -4.89 -13.71 3.68
C VAL A 175 -4.28 -14.62 4.72
N ARG A 176 -3.28 -14.09 5.45
CA ARG A 176 -2.72 -14.77 6.61
C ARG A 176 -2.34 -13.74 7.67
N ALA A 177 -2.74 -13.99 8.91
CA ALA A 177 -2.33 -13.22 10.08
C ALA A 177 -1.39 -14.07 10.96
N ASN A 178 -0.18 -13.57 11.20
CA ASN A 178 0.81 -14.16 12.10
C ASN A 178 1.04 -13.23 13.28
N THR A 179 0.02 -13.07 14.10
CA THR A 179 -0.05 -12.08 15.18
C THR A 179 0.87 -12.39 16.36
N ARG A 180 1.51 -13.54 16.38
CA ARG A 180 2.60 -13.83 17.33
C ARG A 180 3.67 -12.74 17.33
N TRP A 181 3.86 -12.08 16.20
CA TRP A 181 4.90 -11.09 15.95
C TRP A 181 4.37 -9.65 15.91
N HIS A 182 3.19 -9.38 16.50
CA HIS A 182 2.53 -8.06 16.42
C HIS A 182 3.33 -6.91 17.02
N ALA A 183 4.29 -7.19 17.92
CA ALA A 183 5.10 -6.17 18.58
C ALA A 183 6.35 -5.75 17.78
N LEU A 184 6.69 -6.41 16.68
CA LEU A 184 7.93 -6.13 15.94
C LEU A 184 7.95 -4.78 15.21
N CYS A 185 6.79 -4.20 14.94
CA CYS A 185 6.67 -2.87 14.35
C CYS A 185 5.45 -2.18 14.96
N GLN A 186 5.70 -1.09 15.68
CA GLN A 186 4.66 -0.31 16.35
C GLN A 186 4.90 1.17 16.08
N SER A 187 3.87 1.90 15.77
CA SER A 187 3.88 3.36 15.71
C SER A 187 3.11 3.95 16.88
N ASP A 188 3.38 5.22 17.14
CA ASP A 188 2.84 5.96 18.27
C ASP A 188 1.32 6.03 18.31
N HIS A 189 0.81 6.38 19.49
CA HIS A 189 -0.60 6.53 19.77
C HIS A 189 -1.19 7.70 18.96
N ASP A 190 -2.40 7.49 18.52
CA ASP A 190 -3.23 8.48 17.86
C ASP A 190 -3.79 9.46 18.91
N LEU A 191 -3.09 10.56 19.16
CA LEU A 191 -3.50 11.58 20.14
C LEU A 191 -4.24 12.72 19.43
N ALA A 192 -5.56 12.66 19.41
CA ALA A 192 -6.39 13.74 18.92
C ALA A 192 -6.16 15.02 19.74
N GLY A 193 -5.79 16.11 19.04
CA GLY A 193 -5.64 17.45 19.65
C GLY A 193 -4.30 17.72 20.32
N ALA A 194 -3.33 16.82 20.27
CA ALA A 194 -1.95 17.07 20.69
C ALA A 194 -1.07 17.47 19.48
N ASP A 195 0.07 18.10 19.75
CA ASP A 195 1.13 18.28 18.77
C ASP A 195 1.64 16.88 18.36
N PHE A 196 1.08 16.37 17.27
CA PHE A 196 1.36 15.01 16.80
C PHE A 196 2.82 14.91 16.34
N GLN A 197 3.62 14.18 17.07
CA GLN A 197 5.01 13.87 16.73
C GLN A 197 5.15 12.34 16.57
N PRO A 198 4.77 11.79 15.43
CA PRO A 198 4.73 10.35 15.24
C PRO A 198 6.14 9.76 15.27
N LEU A 199 6.28 8.67 15.99
CA LEU A 199 7.47 7.82 16.03
C LEU A 199 7.08 6.39 15.71
N MET A 200 8.00 5.63 15.15
CA MET A 200 7.83 4.20 14.88
C MET A 200 9.09 3.45 15.30
N ALA A 201 8.91 2.39 16.07
CA ALA A 201 9.96 1.45 16.42
C ALA A 201 9.77 0.14 15.64
N THR A 202 10.82 -0.35 15.01
CA THR A 202 10.77 -1.55 14.17
C THR A 202 12.01 -2.41 14.40
N ASP A 203 11.85 -3.63 14.92
CA ASP A 203 12.89 -4.64 14.78
C ASP A 203 12.92 -5.12 13.33
N SER A 204 13.69 -4.40 12.51
CA SER A 204 13.74 -4.63 11.06
C SER A 204 14.34 -5.99 10.70
N THR A 205 15.20 -6.57 11.54
CA THR A 205 15.85 -7.87 11.26
C THR A 205 14.87 -9.01 11.49
N GLU A 206 14.23 -9.02 12.64
CA GLU A 206 13.26 -10.05 12.99
C GLU A 206 11.98 -9.93 12.14
N LEU A 207 11.52 -8.69 11.91
CA LEU A 207 10.39 -8.44 11.03
C LEU A 207 10.62 -8.95 9.60
N LEU A 208 11.85 -8.79 9.07
CA LEU A 208 12.21 -9.32 7.77
C LEU A 208 12.15 -10.86 7.77
N THR A 209 12.76 -11.51 8.76
CA THR A 209 12.81 -12.97 8.86
C THR A 209 11.41 -13.57 8.97
N GLN A 210 10.62 -13.09 9.91
CA GLN A 210 9.26 -13.60 10.16
C GLN A 210 8.28 -13.21 9.07
N GLY A 211 8.50 -12.03 8.47
CA GLY A 211 7.74 -11.57 7.32
C GLY A 211 7.93 -12.45 6.10
N VAL A 212 9.18 -12.79 5.77
CA VAL A 212 9.47 -13.68 4.64
C VAL A 212 8.86 -15.06 4.85
N GLN A 213 8.99 -15.65 6.06
CA GLN A 213 8.38 -16.95 6.36
C GLN A 213 6.86 -16.89 6.22
N THR A 214 6.20 -15.86 6.77
CA THR A 214 4.76 -15.67 6.63
C THR A 214 4.37 -15.49 5.16
N GLY A 215 5.18 -14.79 4.38
CA GLY A 215 5.01 -14.62 2.94
C GLY A 215 5.09 -15.94 2.17
N VAL A 216 6.07 -16.79 2.49
CA VAL A 216 6.23 -18.12 1.87
C VAL A 216 5.02 -19.01 2.13
N ASP A 217 4.55 -19.05 3.39
CA ASP A 217 3.37 -19.85 3.76
C ASP A 217 2.11 -19.33 3.04
N THR A 218 1.93 -18.01 2.98
CA THR A 218 0.80 -17.39 2.29
C THR A 218 0.85 -17.62 0.78
N PHE A 219 2.05 -17.63 0.20
CA PHE A 219 2.23 -17.88 -1.22
C PHE A 219 1.90 -19.35 -1.59
N GLY A 220 2.17 -20.28 -0.70
CA GLY A 220 1.69 -21.67 -0.85
C GLY A 220 0.16 -21.74 -0.93
N ASP A 221 -0.54 -21.05 -0.02
CA ASP A 221 -2.00 -20.94 -0.06
C ASP A 221 -2.49 -20.23 -1.33
N PHE A 222 -1.78 -19.18 -1.77
CA PHE A 222 -2.09 -18.45 -3.01
C PHE A 222 -2.02 -19.36 -4.24
N LEU A 223 -0.98 -20.14 -4.40
CA LEU A 223 -0.86 -21.08 -5.52
C LEU A 223 -1.96 -22.15 -5.48
N ALA A 224 -2.26 -22.69 -4.28
CA ALA A 224 -3.31 -23.67 -4.10
C ALA A 224 -4.70 -23.10 -4.44
N ALA A 225 -5.00 -21.87 -3.97
CA ALA A 225 -6.30 -21.22 -4.19
C ALA A 225 -6.53 -20.77 -5.63
N THR A 226 -5.47 -20.39 -6.35
CA THR A 226 -5.55 -19.90 -7.74
C THR A 226 -5.42 -21.02 -8.77
N GLY A 227 -4.79 -22.13 -8.40
CA GLY A 227 -4.33 -23.16 -9.35
C GLY A 227 -3.17 -22.67 -10.24
N TRP A 228 -2.54 -21.54 -9.89
CA TRP A 228 -1.39 -21.02 -10.64
C TRP A 228 -0.11 -21.73 -10.23
N THR A 229 0.86 -21.78 -11.15
CA THR A 229 2.24 -22.18 -10.85
C THR A 229 3.13 -20.94 -10.88
N ARG A 230 4.35 -21.05 -10.35
CA ARG A 230 5.33 -19.95 -10.39
C ARG A 230 5.66 -19.50 -11.81
N GLU A 231 5.72 -20.46 -12.72
CA GLU A 231 6.01 -20.25 -14.14
C GLU A 231 4.88 -19.49 -14.84
N SER A 232 3.63 -19.72 -14.42
CA SER A 232 2.44 -19.12 -14.99
C SER A 232 2.16 -17.69 -14.49
N ILE A 233 2.92 -17.20 -13.51
CA ILE A 233 2.85 -15.81 -13.04
C ILE A 233 3.76 -14.97 -13.94
N ASP A 234 3.16 -14.10 -14.75
CA ASP A 234 3.91 -13.26 -15.69
C ASP A 234 4.57 -12.08 -15.00
N ARG A 235 3.87 -11.46 -14.04
CA ARG A 235 4.35 -10.28 -13.31
C ARG A 235 4.02 -10.38 -11.82
N THR A 236 4.86 -9.72 -11.03
CA THR A 236 4.63 -9.53 -9.61
C THR A 236 4.72 -8.05 -9.24
N VAL A 237 4.00 -7.67 -8.20
CA VAL A 237 4.15 -6.38 -7.52
C VAL A 237 4.21 -6.67 -6.03
N CYS A 238 5.42 -6.55 -5.47
CA CYS A 238 5.64 -6.75 -4.04
C CYS A 238 5.43 -5.45 -3.26
N HIS A 239 5.20 -5.56 -1.96
CA HIS A 239 5.25 -4.41 -1.07
C HIS A 239 6.64 -3.75 -1.10
N GLN A 240 6.68 -2.42 -1.16
CA GLN A 240 7.89 -1.62 -1.44
C GLN A 240 8.63 -1.23 -0.16
N VAL A 241 9.58 -2.04 0.29
CA VAL A 241 10.40 -1.77 1.49
C VAL A 241 11.82 -1.33 1.14
N GLY A 242 12.43 -2.00 0.15
CA GLY A 242 13.79 -1.74 -0.30
C GLY A 242 14.42 -2.96 -1.00
N VAL A 243 15.62 -2.77 -1.55
CA VAL A 243 16.27 -3.75 -2.43
C VAL A 243 16.51 -5.10 -1.76
N ALA A 244 16.98 -5.10 -0.51
CA ALA A 244 17.28 -6.35 0.21
C ALA A 244 16.02 -7.15 0.52
N HIS A 245 14.96 -6.47 0.98
CA HIS A 245 13.66 -7.09 1.24
C HIS A 245 13.06 -7.70 -0.03
N ARG A 246 13.04 -6.91 -1.12
CA ARG A 246 12.55 -7.34 -2.43
C ARG A 246 13.23 -8.61 -2.90
N LYS A 247 14.58 -8.60 -2.89
CA LYS A 247 15.37 -9.75 -3.31
C LYS A 247 15.09 -10.99 -2.46
N LEU A 248 15.17 -10.85 -1.14
CA LEU A 248 14.98 -11.97 -0.23
C LEU A 248 13.57 -12.57 -0.36
N MET A 249 12.54 -11.73 -0.45
CA MET A 249 11.17 -12.20 -0.64
C MET A 249 11.03 -12.99 -1.94
N LEU A 250 11.43 -12.42 -3.07
CA LEU A 250 11.30 -13.07 -4.38
C LEU A 250 12.10 -14.35 -4.49
N ASP A 251 13.35 -14.36 -4.00
CA ASP A 251 14.19 -15.56 -3.93
C ASP A 251 13.50 -16.67 -3.11
N SER A 252 12.92 -16.31 -1.95
CA SER A 252 12.22 -17.27 -1.06
C SER A 252 10.93 -17.81 -1.67
N LEU A 253 10.26 -17.02 -2.51
CA LEU A 253 9.06 -17.43 -3.25
C LEU A 253 9.40 -18.22 -4.53
N GLY A 254 10.66 -18.24 -4.97
CA GLY A 254 11.09 -18.82 -6.23
C GLY A 254 10.59 -18.05 -7.46
N LEU A 255 10.54 -16.72 -7.35
CA LEU A 255 10.05 -15.81 -8.40
C LEU A 255 11.20 -14.95 -8.95
N PRO A 256 11.34 -14.83 -10.29
CA PRO A 256 12.38 -14.01 -10.90
C PRO A 256 12.18 -12.51 -10.59
N VAL A 257 13.25 -11.83 -10.17
CA VAL A 257 13.23 -10.40 -9.84
C VAL A 257 12.87 -9.52 -11.05
N GLU A 258 13.14 -9.98 -12.26
CA GLU A 258 12.86 -9.32 -13.53
C GLU A 258 11.35 -9.23 -13.82
N ARG A 259 10.54 -10.10 -13.22
CA ARG A 259 9.09 -10.06 -13.33
C ARG A 259 8.45 -9.08 -12.36
N ASP A 260 9.19 -8.63 -11.34
CA ASP A 260 8.65 -7.76 -10.29
C ASP A 260 8.79 -6.27 -10.63
N GLN A 261 7.72 -5.54 -10.42
CA GLN A 261 7.68 -4.10 -10.58
C GLN A 261 8.06 -3.39 -9.27
N ALA A 262 8.83 -2.32 -9.35
CA ALA A 262 9.31 -1.62 -8.16
C ALA A 262 9.41 -0.11 -8.34
N THR A 263 8.98 0.63 -7.32
CA THR A 263 9.01 2.09 -7.27
C THR A 263 9.76 2.63 -6.04
N PHE A 264 10.20 1.78 -5.12
CA PHE A 264 10.84 2.21 -3.87
C PHE A 264 12.08 3.10 -4.08
N ALA A 265 12.77 2.95 -5.20
CA ALA A 265 13.97 3.73 -5.48
C ALA A 265 13.72 5.25 -5.53
N TRP A 266 12.50 5.69 -5.85
CA TRP A 266 12.13 7.09 -6.01
C TRP A 266 10.86 7.51 -5.24
N LEU A 267 10.12 6.56 -4.66
CA LEU A 267 8.99 6.84 -3.76
C LEU A 267 9.28 6.47 -2.30
N GLY A 268 10.23 5.58 -2.06
CA GLY A 268 10.41 4.94 -0.76
C GLY A 268 9.28 3.99 -0.43
N ASN A 269 9.11 3.70 0.86
CA ASN A 269 7.98 2.94 1.37
C ASN A 269 6.81 3.90 1.62
N THR A 270 5.75 3.77 0.87
CA THR A 270 4.55 4.60 0.93
C THR A 270 3.36 3.87 1.56
N GLY A 271 3.64 2.98 2.53
CA GLY A 271 2.63 2.30 3.34
C GLY A 271 1.61 1.53 2.51
N SER A 272 0.32 1.75 2.78
CA SER A 272 -0.79 1.07 2.10
C SER A 272 -0.88 1.40 0.61
N ALA A 273 -0.44 2.58 0.20
CA ALA A 273 -0.40 3.00 -1.20
C ALA A 273 0.76 2.39 -2.00
N ALA A 274 1.77 1.81 -1.34
CA ALA A 274 3.01 1.38 -1.98
C ALA A 274 2.79 0.35 -3.12
N LEU A 275 2.05 -0.68 -2.86
CA LEU A 275 1.79 -1.73 -3.85
C LEU A 275 0.83 -1.24 -4.95
N PRO A 276 -0.33 -0.63 -4.63
CA PRO A 276 -1.25 -0.15 -5.66
C PRO A 276 -0.65 0.92 -6.58
N ILE A 277 0.13 1.87 -6.06
CA ILE A 277 0.77 2.89 -6.89
C ILE A 277 1.87 2.30 -7.78
N THR A 278 2.57 1.25 -7.30
CA THR A 278 3.55 0.53 -8.13
C THR A 278 2.86 -0.19 -9.28
N ALA A 279 1.72 -0.84 -9.04
CA ALA A 279 0.93 -1.46 -10.10
C ALA A 279 0.40 -0.42 -11.10
N ALA A 280 -0.09 0.72 -10.63
CA ALA A 280 -0.54 1.82 -11.48
C ALA A 280 0.60 2.35 -12.38
N ARG A 281 1.77 2.65 -11.79
CA ARG A 281 2.94 3.11 -12.55
C ARG A 281 3.42 2.07 -13.57
N ALA A 282 3.47 0.79 -13.17
CA ALA A 282 3.83 -0.28 -14.08
C ALA A 282 2.85 -0.39 -15.27
N ALA A 283 1.56 -0.19 -15.04
CA ALA A 283 0.56 -0.18 -16.10
C ALA A 283 0.76 1.01 -17.06
N GLU A 284 0.98 2.22 -16.53
CA GLU A 284 1.27 3.43 -17.33
C GLU A 284 2.54 3.28 -18.19
N GLU A 285 3.57 2.62 -17.65
CA GLU A 285 4.87 2.43 -18.29
C GLU A 285 4.92 1.19 -19.19
N GLY A 286 3.81 0.44 -19.31
CA GLY A 286 3.72 -0.77 -20.13
C GLY A 286 4.43 -1.99 -19.53
N GLY A 287 4.72 -1.95 -18.23
CA GLY A 287 5.28 -3.07 -17.46
C GLY A 287 4.25 -4.14 -17.10
N LEU A 288 2.96 -3.80 -17.11
CA LEU A 288 1.83 -4.73 -17.00
C LEU A 288 1.02 -4.70 -18.31
N LYS A 289 0.78 -5.86 -18.91
CA LYS A 289 0.16 -5.97 -20.24
C LYS A 289 -1.13 -6.79 -20.21
N PRO A 290 -2.10 -6.49 -21.07
CA PRO A 290 -3.29 -7.31 -21.22
C PRO A 290 -2.93 -8.79 -21.50
N GLY A 291 -3.63 -9.70 -20.83
CA GLY A 291 -3.41 -11.14 -20.89
C GLY A 291 -2.44 -11.71 -19.85
N GLU A 292 -1.69 -10.86 -19.12
CA GLU A 292 -0.75 -11.30 -18.10
C GLU A 292 -1.46 -11.70 -16.78
N ARG A 293 -0.93 -12.72 -16.12
CA ARG A 293 -1.25 -13.09 -14.75
C ARG A 293 -0.35 -12.32 -13.80
N VAL A 294 -0.95 -11.46 -13.01
CA VAL A 294 -0.26 -10.54 -12.09
C VAL A 294 -0.53 -10.93 -10.66
N ALA A 295 0.51 -11.21 -9.88
CA ALA A 295 0.40 -11.46 -8.44
C ALA A 295 0.76 -10.18 -7.66
N LEU A 296 -0.19 -9.67 -6.86
CA LEU A 296 0.00 -8.55 -5.95
C LEU A 296 0.34 -9.11 -4.57
N LEU A 297 1.60 -8.98 -4.14
CA LEU A 297 2.16 -9.67 -2.97
C LEU A 297 2.35 -8.69 -1.81
N GLY A 298 1.28 -8.50 -1.05
CA GLY A 298 1.25 -7.59 0.09
C GLY A 298 1.70 -8.22 1.39
N ILE A 299 2.53 -7.50 2.13
CA ILE A 299 2.93 -7.80 3.50
C ILE A 299 2.95 -6.53 4.32
N GLY A 300 2.61 -6.62 5.59
CA GLY A 300 2.58 -5.49 6.50
C GLY A 300 2.78 -5.89 7.95
N SER A 301 2.92 -4.87 8.80
CA SER A 301 3.02 -5.06 10.25
C SER A 301 1.84 -5.87 10.78
N GLY A 302 2.09 -6.60 11.87
CA GLY A 302 1.08 -7.43 12.47
C GLY A 302 1.53 -8.87 12.82
N ILE A 303 2.24 -9.71 12.12
CA ILE A 303 2.50 -9.62 10.68
C ILE A 303 1.25 -10.07 9.93
N ASN A 304 0.91 -9.35 8.89
CA ASN A 304 -0.19 -9.74 8.00
C ASN A 304 0.31 -9.89 6.56
N CYS A 305 -0.27 -10.83 5.81
CA CYS A 305 -0.09 -10.95 4.36
C CYS A 305 -1.46 -10.92 3.67
N VAL A 306 -1.50 -10.24 2.54
CA VAL A 306 -2.62 -10.27 1.58
C VAL A 306 -2.04 -10.44 0.19
N MET A 307 -2.38 -11.53 -0.48
CA MET A 307 -1.93 -11.77 -1.85
C MET A 307 -3.14 -11.86 -2.76
N LEU A 308 -3.14 -11.06 -3.83
CA LEU A 308 -4.24 -10.98 -4.77
C LEU A 308 -3.79 -11.46 -6.15
N ALA A 309 -4.62 -12.27 -6.80
CA ALA A 309 -4.41 -12.75 -8.16
C ALA A 309 -5.23 -11.92 -9.13
N CYS A 310 -4.57 -11.32 -10.12
CA CYS A 310 -5.23 -10.54 -11.16
C CYS A 310 -4.93 -11.12 -12.54
N GLU A 311 -5.96 -11.32 -13.35
CA GLU A 311 -5.83 -11.44 -14.79
C GLU A 311 -5.89 -10.03 -15.38
N TRP A 312 -4.75 -9.56 -15.88
CA TRP A 312 -4.60 -8.18 -16.29
C TRP A 312 -5.23 -7.92 -17.67
N GLY A 313 -6.04 -6.90 -17.76
CA GLY A 313 -6.64 -6.43 -19.00
C GLY A 313 -6.11 -5.04 -19.39
N ALA A 314 -6.89 -4.29 -20.13
CA ALA A 314 -6.55 -2.92 -20.52
C ALA A 314 -6.87 -1.92 -19.40
N THR A 315 -6.22 -2.10 -18.24
CA THR A 315 -6.45 -1.22 -17.08
C THR A 315 -6.08 0.21 -17.43
N ALA A 316 -7.06 1.11 -17.36
CA ALA A 316 -6.83 2.52 -17.52
C ALA A 316 -6.29 3.12 -16.21
N VAL A 317 -5.24 3.90 -16.32
CA VAL A 317 -4.63 4.63 -15.20
C VAL A 317 -4.62 6.12 -15.54
N ARG A 318 -4.95 6.95 -14.57
CA ARG A 318 -4.71 8.39 -14.64
C ARG A 318 -3.91 8.81 -13.42
N GLY A 319 -2.77 9.43 -13.66
CA GLY A 319 -1.91 10.00 -12.64
C GLY A 319 -1.84 11.51 -12.77
N GLY A 320 -1.60 12.20 -11.64
CA GLY A 320 -1.13 13.57 -11.67
C GLY A 320 0.40 13.57 -11.56
N ASN A 321 1.06 14.35 -12.41
CA ASN A 321 2.45 14.74 -12.15
C ASN A 321 2.40 15.73 -10.99
N GLY A 322 2.49 15.22 -9.75
CA GLY A 322 2.60 16.03 -8.55
C GLY A 322 4.00 16.56 -8.34
#